data_1845991fca2a733ff5a15c503b793393
#
_entry.id   1845991fca2a733ff5a15c503b793393
#
_cell.length_a   1.000
_cell.length_b   1.000
_cell.length_c   1.000
_cell.angle_alpha   90.00
_cell.angle_beta   90.00
_cell.angle_gamma   90.00
#
_symmetry.space_group_name_H-M   'P 1'
#
loop_
_entity.id
_entity.type
_entity.pdbx_description
1 polymer ?
#
loop_
_entity_poly.entity_id
_entity_poly.type
_entity_poly.pdbx_seq_one_letter_code
_entity_poly.pdbx_strand_id
1 'polypeptide(L)'
;MADHPRTRYAKNGDIHIAYQVVGEGDLDILLIDTWVHHVEAVWDLPDFARFLRRLSSLGRLIHFDRRGTGLSDSVPLDQLPDFQTQVDDAAAVLEAAGSDHPAVIGLNDGTIVASMLAAQEADRCRALVLFTFAASHSLAAGMPMESIDEVIAVIEASALTDDSGLEFLAPSRVGDERFDRQLARLQRFSVRPGAYGHFYRQTMEADVTGVLPSIRTPTLVLNRVGNRIMPVDRSREAAASIAGARFVALSGTDHLAFSEGIDELVDEIEEFLTGSRTGTDPDRILTTLLFTDIAQSTQLAAAMGDRRWRDVLDQHHEVMRAELVRFGGREVSTTGDGFFAAFDRPVSAVRCALAMVPAVSSLGIQIRAGVHTGEVEVRGSDLGGLAVHIAARVAASASPDEVLTSSTVKDLLAGSGIDFLDRGEPELKGAPGAWRLYAVTR
;
A
#
# COMPACT_ATOMS: atom_id res chain seq x y z
N MET A 1 0.55 -15.79 -0.14
CA MET A 1 1.63 -14.78 -0.31
C MET A 1 1.13 -13.86 -1.39
N ALA A 2 1.03 -12.55 -1.14
CA ALA A 2 0.74 -11.60 -2.20
C ALA A 2 1.83 -11.77 -3.27
N ASP A 3 1.40 -11.84 -4.54
CA ASP A 3 2.33 -12.01 -5.67
C ASP A 3 3.09 -10.68 -5.80
N HIS A 4 4.31 -10.63 -5.27
CA HIS A 4 5.16 -9.45 -5.34
C HIS A 4 5.58 -9.23 -6.80
N PRO A 5 5.63 -7.98 -7.30
CA PRO A 5 6.10 -7.71 -8.64
C PRO A 5 7.50 -8.28 -8.87
N ARG A 6 7.76 -8.71 -10.10
CA ARG A 6 9.06 -9.32 -10.43
C ARG A 6 10.17 -8.28 -10.41
N THR A 7 11.20 -8.50 -9.61
CA THR A 7 12.44 -7.72 -9.61
C THR A 7 13.30 -8.05 -10.85
N ARG A 8 13.80 -7.02 -11.50
CA ARG A 8 14.71 -7.03 -12.66
C ARG A 8 15.94 -6.21 -12.35
N TYR A 9 16.95 -6.28 -13.21
CA TYR A 9 18.18 -5.54 -13.02
C TYR A 9 18.54 -4.77 -14.30
N ALA A 10 18.76 -3.46 -14.16
CA ALA A 10 19.40 -2.62 -15.16
C ALA A 10 20.92 -2.66 -14.96
N LYS A 11 21.69 -2.33 -16.00
CA LYS A 11 23.15 -2.26 -15.93
C LYS A 11 23.64 -0.85 -16.20
N ASN A 12 24.45 -0.30 -15.27
CA ASN A 12 25.21 0.91 -15.50
C ASN A 12 26.71 0.59 -15.24
N GLY A 13 27.48 0.43 -16.33
CA GLY A 13 28.82 -0.16 -16.26
C GLY A 13 28.75 -1.61 -15.75
N ASP A 14 29.49 -1.89 -14.69
CA ASP A 14 29.51 -3.21 -14.04
C ASP A 14 28.50 -3.36 -12.89
N ILE A 15 27.75 -2.30 -12.58
CA ILE A 15 26.80 -2.27 -11.45
C ILE A 15 25.42 -2.66 -11.92
N HIS A 16 24.73 -3.51 -11.14
CA HIS A 16 23.35 -3.88 -11.34
C HIS A 16 22.45 -3.06 -10.43
N ILE A 17 21.44 -2.43 -11.02
CA ILE A 17 20.42 -1.62 -10.33
C ILE A 17 19.11 -2.40 -10.33
N ALA A 18 18.64 -2.78 -9.15
CA ALA A 18 17.38 -3.52 -8.98
C ALA A 18 16.20 -2.59 -9.22
N TYR A 19 15.24 -3.02 -10.06
CA TYR A 19 14.02 -2.27 -10.34
C TYR A 19 12.81 -3.19 -10.54
N GLN A 20 11.63 -2.61 -10.39
CA GLN A 20 10.36 -3.24 -10.72
C GLN A 20 9.55 -2.35 -11.67
N VAL A 21 8.71 -2.99 -12.48
CA VAL A 21 7.70 -2.32 -13.31
C VAL A 21 6.34 -2.88 -12.91
N VAL A 22 5.43 -1.99 -12.49
CA VAL A 22 4.12 -2.33 -11.94
C VAL A 22 3.03 -1.55 -12.67
N GLY A 23 1.91 -2.19 -12.96
CA GLY A 23 0.83 -1.58 -13.74
C GLY A 23 1.04 -1.70 -15.24
N GLU A 24 0.05 -1.23 -15.99
CA GLU A 24 -0.02 -1.26 -17.46
C GLU A 24 -0.53 0.08 -17.99
N GLY A 25 -0.30 0.38 -19.26
CA GLY A 25 -0.77 1.61 -19.91
C GLY A 25 0.31 2.35 -20.67
N ASP A 26 -0.06 3.48 -21.27
CA ASP A 26 0.81 4.28 -22.15
C ASP A 26 1.61 5.35 -21.38
N LEU A 27 1.29 5.59 -20.11
CA LEU A 27 2.00 6.52 -19.25
C LEU A 27 3.06 5.77 -18.45
N ASP A 28 4.34 6.09 -18.71
CA ASP A 28 5.43 5.64 -17.87
C ASP A 28 5.67 6.63 -16.74
N ILE A 29 5.84 6.11 -15.52
CA ILE A 29 6.12 6.89 -14.30
C ILE A 29 7.39 6.34 -13.69
N LEU A 30 8.45 7.14 -13.65
CA LEU A 30 9.66 6.83 -12.89
C LEU A 30 9.55 7.42 -11.49
N LEU A 31 9.52 6.57 -10.48
CA LEU A 31 9.57 6.98 -9.08
C LEU A 31 11.02 6.92 -8.57
N ILE A 32 11.56 8.07 -8.18
CA ILE A 32 12.85 8.21 -7.52
C ILE A 32 12.58 8.55 -6.05
N ASP A 33 12.62 7.53 -5.23
CA ASP A 33 12.37 7.68 -3.79
C ASP A 33 13.66 8.02 -3.04
N THR A 34 13.55 8.21 -1.76
CA THR A 34 14.68 8.37 -0.84
C THR A 34 15.63 7.16 -0.90
N TRP A 35 16.84 7.31 -0.36
CA TRP A 35 17.77 6.19 -0.21
C TRP A 35 17.27 5.11 0.76
N VAL A 36 16.22 5.37 1.55
CA VAL A 36 15.48 4.36 2.32
C VAL A 36 14.39 3.76 1.44
N HIS A 37 14.78 2.91 0.51
CA HIS A 37 13.89 2.19 -0.39
C HIS A 37 14.39 0.77 -0.61
N HIS A 38 13.47 -0.20 -0.79
CA HIS A 38 13.79 -1.57 -1.13
C HIS A 38 12.65 -2.13 -1.98
N VAL A 39 12.93 -2.38 -3.26
CA VAL A 39 11.90 -2.71 -4.27
C VAL A 39 10.94 -3.83 -3.87
N GLU A 40 11.36 -4.78 -3.02
CA GLU A 40 10.49 -5.85 -2.53
C GLU A 40 9.88 -5.54 -1.16
N ALA A 41 10.67 -5.02 -0.20
CA ALA A 41 10.18 -4.82 1.17
C ALA A 41 9.14 -3.70 1.30
N VAL A 42 9.07 -2.75 0.37
CA VAL A 42 8.01 -1.71 0.32
C VAL A 42 6.61 -2.30 0.21
N TRP A 43 6.46 -3.50 -0.37
CA TRP A 43 5.19 -4.20 -0.49
C TRP A 43 4.70 -4.83 0.83
N ASP A 44 5.61 -5.05 1.79
CA ASP A 44 5.29 -5.53 3.14
C ASP A 44 4.75 -4.42 4.05
N LEU A 45 4.91 -3.14 3.66
CA LEU A 45 4.35 -1.97 4.34
C LEU A 45 3.03 -1.57 3.67
N PRO A 46 1.85 -1.84 4.27
CA PRO A 46 0.56 -1.70 3.59
C PRO A 46 0.28 -0.32 3.01
N ASP A 47 0.64 0.74 3.73
CA ASP A 47 0.43 2.11 3.28
C ASP A 47 1.35 2.46 2.10
N PHE A 48 2.60 1.98 2.10
CA PHE A 48 3.50 2.17 0.96
C PHE A 48 3.03 1.36 -0.26
N ALA A 49 2.64 0.10 -0.05
CA ALA A 49 2.06 -0.72 -1.12
C ALA A 49 0.80 -0.07 -1.71
N ARG A 50 -0.04 0.57 -0.89
CA ARG A 50 -1.20 1.35 -1.32
C ARG A 50 -0.78 2.52 -2.21
N PHE A 51 0.20 3.32 -1.76
CA PHE A 51 0.72 4.43 -2.53
C PHE A 51 1.24 3.98 -3.91
N LEU A 52 2.05 2.90 -3.97
CA LEU A 52 2.54 2.37 -5.24
C LEU A 52 1.43 1.85 -6.15
N ARG A 53 0.39 1.17 -5.60
CA ARG A 53 -0.77 0.73 -6.39
C ARG A 53 -1.56 1.90 -6.94
N ARG A 54 -1.75 2.98 -6.16
CA ARG A 54 -2.38 4.20 -6.63
C ARG A 54 -1.61 4.82 -7.80
N LEU A 55 -0.30 4.93 -7.70
CA LEU A 55 0.53 5.43 -8.81
C LEU A 55 0.49 4.48 -10.01
N SER A 56 0.57 3.16 -9.81
CA SER A 56 0.53 2.18 -10.90
C SER A 56 -0.85 2.05 -11.57
N SER A 57 -1.91 2.56 -10.97
CA SER A 57 -3.21 2.67 -11.65
C SER A 57 -3.27 3.77 -12.71
N LEU A 58 -2.32 4.70 -12.69
CA LEU A 58 -2.19 5.77 -13.69
C LEU A 58 -1.41 5.30 -14.94
N GLY A 59 -0.62 4.23 -14.82
CA GLY A 59 0.23 3.74 -15.91
C GLY A 59 1.28 2.73 -15.42
N ARG A 60 2.36 2.58 -16.20
CA ARG A 60 3.50 1.73 -15.84
C ARG A 60 4.41 2.45 -14.84
N LEU A 61 4.33 2.08 -13.58
CA LEU A 61 5.19 2.58 -12.51
C LEU A 61 6.53 1.83 -12.53
N ILE A 62 7.63 2.54 -12.67
CA ILE A 62 9.01 2.06 -12.60
C ILE A 62 9.60 2.60 -11.30
N HIS A 63 10.02 1.74 -10.37
CA HIS A 63 10.73 2.14 -9.16
C HIS A 63 11.96 1.25 -8.95
N PHE A 64 12.96 1.75 -8.27
CA PHE A 64 14.25 1.08 -8.19
C PHE A 64 14.98 1.37 -6.89
N ASP A 65 15.89 0.48 -6.52
CA ASP A 65 16.83 0.68 -5.43
C ASP A 65 18.06 1.42 -5.95
N ARG A 66 18.48 2.47 -5.27
CA ARG A 66 19.68 3.20 -5.65
C ARG A 66 20.91 2.32 -5.46
N ARG A 67 21.99 2.60 -6.18
CA ARG A 67 23.29 1.95 -6.00
C ARG A 67 23.73 1.96 -4.54
N GLY A 68 24.08 0.79 -3.99
CA GLY A 68 24.49 0.64 -2.59
C GLY A 68 23.33 0.51 -1.60
N THR A 69 22.07 0.46 -2.08
CA THR A 69 20.88 0.26 -1.26
C THR A 69 20.06 -0.94 -1.75
N GLY A 70 19.19 -1.50 -0.90
CA GLY A 70 18.26 -2.57 -1.21
C GLY A 70 18.90 -3.76 -1.91
N LEU A 71 18.32 -4.15 -3.05
CA LEU A 71 18.80 -5.24 -3.91
C LEU A 71 19.78 -4.82 -5.02
N SER A 72 20.07 -3.51 -5.14
CA SER A 72 21.12 -3.05 -6.05
C SER A 72 22.51 -3.42 -5.53
N ASP A 73 23.48 -3.52 -6.46
CA ASP A 73 24.83 -3.90 -6.09
C ASP A 73 25.40 -3.03 -4.98
N SER A 74 25.94 -3.68 -3.97
CA SER A 74 26.65 -3.04 -2.87
C SER A 74 27.98 -2.50 -3.37
N VAL A 75 28.33 -1.28 -2.96
CA VAL A 75 29.62 -0.66 -3.27
C VAL A 75 30.35 -0.32 -1.97
N PRO A 76 31.70 -0.21 -1.97
CA PRO A 76 32.46 0.28 -0.83
C PRO A 76 31.94 1.64 -0.33
N LEU A 77 32.07 1.94 0.96
CA LEU A 77 31.57 3.19 1.55
C LEU A 77 32.21 4.44 0.93
N ASP A 78 33.45 4.34 0.53
CA ASP A 78 34.21 5.39 -0.15
C ASP A 78 33.90 5.52 -1.65
N GLN A 79 33.05 4.63 -2.18
CA GLN A 79 32.58 4.61 -3.58
C GLN A 79 31.06 4.73 -3.67
N LEU A 80 30.39 5.17 -2.60
CA LEU A 80 28.97 5.47 -2.64
C LEU A 80 28.70 6.58 -3.67
N PRO A 81 27.57 6.50 -4.42
CA PRO A 81 27.33 7.34 -5.59
C PRO A 81 27.11 8.80 -5.21
N ASP A 82 27.66 9.71 -5.96
CA ASP A 82 27.23 11.11 -6.00
C ASP A 82 25.88 11.25 -6.74
N PHE A 83 25.30 12.45 -6.74
CA PHE A 83 24.01 12.66 -7.39
C PHE A 83 24.08 12.49 -8.91
N GLN A 84 25.20 12.79 -9.57
CA GLN A 84 25.32 12.58 -11.00
C GLN A 84 25.30 11.08 -11.34
N THR A 85 26.03 10.27 -10.60
CA THR A 85 26.01 8.81 -10.72
C THR A 85 24.60 8.25 -10.51
N GLN A 86 23.82 8.81 -9.58
CA GLN A 86 22.43 8.41 -9.34
C GLN A 86 21.50 8.81 -10.51
N VAL A 87 21.75 9.94 -11.18
CA VAL A 87 21.05 10.32 -12.43
C VAL A 87 21.35 9.32 -13.53
N ASP A 88 22.61 8.94 -13.69
CA ASP A 88 23.04 7.98 -14.71
C ASP A 88 22.44 6.58 -14.44
N ASP A 89 22.33 6.18 -13.17
CA ASP A 89 21.64 4.95 -12.77
C ASP A 89 20.13 4.99 -13.09
N ALA A 90 19.47 6.12 -12.84
CA ALA A 90 18.06 6.30 -13.18
C ALA A 90 17.83 6.24 -14.71
N ALA A 91 18.73 6.83 -15.51
CA ALA A 91 18.69 6.75 -16.97
C ALA A 91 18.86 5.30 -17.46
N ALA A 92 19.80 4.54 -16.87
CA ALA A 92 19.99 3.11 -17.18
C ALA A 92 18.77 2.25 -16.83
N VAL A 93 18.06 2.56 -15.74
CA VAL A 93 16.79 1.90 -15.37
C VAL A 93 15.72 2.19 -16.42
N LEU A 94 15.57 3.44 -16.88
CA LEU A 94 14.63 3.81 -17.92
C LEU A 94 14.90 3.08 -19.24
N GLU A 95 16.16 3.00 -19.65
CA GLU A 95 16.57 2.24 -20.84
C GLU A 95 16.20 0.75 -20.72
N ALA A 96 16.55 0.13 -19.58
CA ALA A 96 16.26 -1.28 -19.32
C ALA A 96 14.76 -1.58 -19.21
N ALA A 97 13.95 -0.62 -18.74
CA ALA A 97 12.50 -0.70 -18.70
C ALA A 97 11.80 -0.41 -20.05
N GLY A 98 12.57 0.06 -21.05
CA GLY A 98 12.04 0.49 -22.36
C GLY A 98 11.13 1.71 -22.23
N SER A 99 11.55 2.70 -21.45
CA SER A 99 10.78 3.94 -21.19
C SER A 99 11.51 5.13 -21.81
N ASP A 100 10.91 5.72 -22.84
CA ASP A 100 11.52 6.82 -23.61
C ASP A 100 11.06 8.20 -23.15
N HIS A 101 9.85 8.31 -22.55
CA HIS A 101 9.25 9.60 -22.21
C HIS A 101 8.44 9.57 -20.91
N PRO A 102 9.09 9.24 -19.76
CA PRO A 102 8.39 9.09 -18.49
C PRO A 102 7.96 10.42 -17.88
N ALA A 103 6.93 10.37 -17.03
CA ALA A 103 6.77 11.32 -15.94
C ALA A 103 7.73 10.92 -14.81
N VAL A 104 8.49 11.86 -14.29
CA VAL A 104 9.47 11.62 -13.22
C VAL A 104 8.90 12.15 -11.91
N ILE A 105 8.81 11.30 -10.90
CA ILE A 105 8.36 11.65 -9.55
C ILE A 105 9.53 11.50 -8.60
N GLY A 106 9.95 12.58 -7.95
CA GLY A 106 10.93 12.58 -6.88
C GLY A 106 10.26 12.74 -5.52
N LEU A 107 10.63 11.90 -4.56
CA LEU A 107 10.21 12.01 -3.17
C LEU A 107 11.40 12.34 -2.28
N ASN A 108 11.24 13.28 -1.35
CA ASN A 108 12.25 13.68 -0.38
C ASN A 108 13.60 14.01 -1.07
N ASP A 109 14.71 13.35 -0.73
CA ASP A 109 16.00 13.55 -1.38
C ASP A 109 16.07 13.02 -2.83
N GLY A 110 15.13 12.13 -3.23
CA GLY A 110 14.92 11.73 -4.61
C GLY A 110 14.54 12.90 -5.52
N THR A 111 14.02 13.99 -4.95
CA THR A 111 13.73 15.24 -5.68
C THR A 111 14.98 15.89 -6.29
N ILE A 112 16.15 15.70 -5.67
CA ILE A 112 17.43 16.21 -6.15
C ILE A 112 17.77 15.50 -7.46
N VAL A 113 17.77 14.15 -7.46
CA VAL A 113 18.06 13.34 -8.63
C VAL A 113 17.03 13.59 -9.74
N ALA A 114 15.74 13.65 -9.38
CA ALA A 114 14.65 13.93 -10.32
C ALA A 114 14.79 15.30 -11.01
N SER A 115 15.17 16.34 -10.25
CA SER A 115 15.40 17.68 -10.77
C SER A 115 16.60 17.73 -11.72
N MET A 116 17.69 17.05 -11.37
CA MET A 116 18.88 16.97 -12.22
C MET A 116 18.59 16.18 -13.50
N LEU A 117 17.89 15.05 -13.41
CA LEU A 117 17.50 14.26 -14.56
C LEU A 117 16.61 15.08 -15.51
N ALA A 118 15.59 15.77 -14.99
CA ALA A 118 14.70 16.60 -15.81
C ALA A 118 15.41 17.81 -16.45
N ALA A 119 16.44 18.34 -15.81
CA ALA A 119 17.24 19.43 -16.39
C ALA A 119 18.19 18.93 -17.50
N GLN A 120 18.76 17.72 -17.36
CA GLN A 120 19.68 17.13 -18.32
C GLN A 120 18.97 16.49 -19.51
N GLU A 121 17.82 15.85 -19.27
CA GLU A 121 17.04 15.05 -20.24
C GLU A 121 15.69 15.70 -20.54
N ALA A 122 15.63 17.03 -20.66
CA ALA A 122 14.38 17.80 -20.76
C ALA A 122 13.46 17.31 -21.90
N ASP A 123 14.02 16.90 -23.03
CA ASP A 123 13.26 16.39 -24.18
C ASP A 123 12.69 14.98 -23.96
N ARG A 124 13.20 14.24 -22.97
CA ARG A 124 12.78 12.88 -22.62
C ARG A 124 11.84 12.86 -21.42
N CYS A 125 11.76 13.92 -20.61
CA CYS A 125 10.88 13.97 -19.45
C CYS A 125 9.53 14.61 -19.81
N ARG A 126 8.45 13.83 -19.74
CA ARG A 126 7.08 14.30 -19.99
C ARG A 126 6.59 15.29 -18.95
N ALA A 127 6.88 15.04 -17.68
CA ALA A 127 6.49 15.84 -16.55
C ALA A 127 7.42 15.58 -15.37
N LEU A 128 7.53 16.53 -14.45
CA LEU A 128 8.29 16.42 -13.21
C LEU A 128 7.38 16.69 -12.02
N VAL A 129 7.37 15.77 -11.05
CA VAL A 129 6.65 15.93 -9.78
C VAL A 129 7.66 15.84 -8.64
N LEU A 130 7.66 16.82 -7.76
CA LEU A 130 8.57 16.93 -6.63
C LEU A 130 7.78 17.03 -5.32
N PHE A 131 7.87 16.00 -4.49
CA PHE A 131 7.21 15.99 -3.18
C PHE A 131 8.22 16.22 -2.07
N THR A 132 7.96 17.20 -1.20
CA THR A 132 8.84 17.56 -0.08
C THR A 132 10.20 18.07 -0.58
N PHE A 133 10.18 19.00 -1.52
CA PHE A 133 11.35 19.51 -2.22
C PHE A 133 11.87 20.83 -1.65
N ALA A 134 13.19 20.96 -1.58
CA ALA A 134 13.90 22.23 -1.40
C ALA A 134 15.13 22.30 -2.31
N ALA A 135 15.47 23.50 -2.77
CA ALA A 135 16.63 23.73 -3.62
C ALA A 135 17.96 23.46 -2.89
N SER A 136 18.00 23.74 -1.58
CA SER A 136 19.12 23.42 -0.68
C SER A 136 18.55 22.86 0.62
N HIS A 137 18.97 21.65 0.99
CA HIS A 137 18.42 20.93 2.14
C HIS A 137 18.94 21.48 3.47
N SER A 138 20.20 21.82 3.60
CA SER A 138 20.75 22.41 4.83
C SER A 138 20.14 23.76 5.15
N LEU A 139 19.95 24.61 4.14
CA LEU A 139 19.29 25.90 4.30
C LEU A 139 17.80 25.73 4.67
N ALA A 140 17.13 24.73 4.09
CA ALA A 140 15.73 24.45 4.37
C ALA A 140 15.51 23.96 5.81
N ALA A 141 16.38 23.10 6.30
CA ALA A 141 16.34 22.58 7.67
C ALA A 141 16.72 23.63 8.72
N GLY A 142 17.28 24.78 8.28
CA GLY A 142 17.81 25.81 9.21
C GLY A 142 18.95 25.26 10.09
N MET A 143 19.61 24.20 9.65
CA MET A 143 20.63 23.47 10.40
C MET A 143 22.01 23.99 10.02
N PRO A 144 22.82 24.44 10.98
CA PRO A 144 24.22 24.75 10.73
C PRO A 144 24.97 23.52 10.25
N MET A 145 25.86 23.65 9.25
CA MET A 145 26.66 22.53 8.72
C MET A 145 27.46 21.82 9.81
N GLU A 146 27.87 22.52 10.84
CA GLU A 146 28.59 21.99 12.02
C GLU A 146 27.77 21.02 12.85
N SER A 147 26.42 21.10 12.78
CA SER A 147 25.50 20.21 13.49
C SER A 147 25.17 18.91 12.71
N ILE A 148 25.58 18.79 11.46
CA ILE A 148 25.25 17.61 10.64
C ILE A 148 25.90 16.36 11.21
N ASP A 149 27.13 16.44 11.71
CA ASP A 149 27.83 15.29 12.32
C ASP A 149 27.13 14.79 13.60
N GLU A 150 26.58 15.69 14.40
CA GLU A 150 25.83 15.32 15.59
C GLU A 150 24.52 14.57 15.22
N VAL A 151 23.82 15.06 14.19
CA VAL A 151 22.60 14.41 13.70
C VAL A 151 22.91 13.07 13.04
N ILE A 152 24.00 12.96 12.27
CA ILE A 152 24.46 11.68 11.71
C ILE A 152 24.71 10.66 12.85
N ALA A 153 25.39 11.04 13.91
CA ALA A 153 25.67 10.14 15.01
C ALA A 153 24.37 9.63 15.68
N VAL A 154 23.33 10.47 15.80
CA VAL A 154 22.02 10.07 16.32
C VAL A 154 21.32 9.11 15.34
N ILE A 155 21.30 9.43 14.03
CA ILE A 155 20.66 8.59 13.02
C ILE A 155 21.35 7.23 12.91
N GLU A 156 22.68 7.18 12.91
CA GLU A 156 23.43 5.92 12.89
C GLU A 156 23.17 5.08 14.15
N ALA A 157 23.03 5.70 15.31
CA ALA A 157 22.68 5.01 16.53
C ALA A 157 21.24 4.45 16.48
N SER A 158 20.27 5.20 15.97
CA SER A 158 18.88 4.76 15.84
C SER A 158 18.73 3.67 14.78
N ALA A 159 19.52 3.69 13.69
CA ALA A 159 19.53 2.65 12.67
C ALA A 159 19.91 1.24 13.21
N LEU A 160 20.54 1.17 14.37
CA LEU A 160 20.87 -0.07 15.08
C LEU A 160 19.77 -0.53 16.04
N THR A 161 18.69 0.22 16.17
CA THR A 161 17.56 -0.05 17.07
C THR A 161 16.28 -0.36 16.27
N ASP A 162 15.17 -0.56 16.98
CA ASP A 162 13.84 -0.66 16.37
C ASP A 162 13.11 0.69 16.31
N ASP A 163 13.81 1.80 16.59
CA ASP A 163 13.28 3.16 16.49
C ASP A 163 13.38 3.64 15.03
N SER A 164 12.24 3.86 14.39
CA SER A 164 12.18 4.33 13.00
C SER A 164 12.30 5.86 12.85
N GLY A 165 12.34 6.61 13.93
CA GLY A 165 12.24 8.07 13.92
C GLY A 165 10.84 8.57 13.56
N LEU A 166 9.81 7.80 13.90
CA LEU A 166 8.42 8.04 13.52
C LEU A 166 7.90 9.43 13.92
N GLU A 167 8.30 9.91 15.11
CA GLU A 167 7.89 11.23 15.61
C GLU A 167 8.33 12.40 14.71
N PHE A 168 9.38 12.21 13.90
CA PHE A 168 9.87 13.19 12.94
C PHE A 168 9.34 12.90 11.54
N LEU A 169 9.39 11.63 11.11
CA LEU A 169 9.06 11.23 9.74
C LEU A 169 7.55 11.19 9.47
N ALA A 170 6.77 10.74 10.44
CA ALA A 170 5.32 10.60 10.32
C ALA A 170 4.61 10.86 11.66
N PRO A 171 4.56 12.13 12.14
CA PRO A 171 3.92 12.50 13.41
C PRO A 171 2.47 12.05 13.53
N SER A 172 1.73 11.95 12.42
CA SER A 172 0.34 11.47 12.42
C SER A 172 0.20 10.00 12.84
N ARG A 173 1.30 9.23 12.78
CA ARG A 173 1.33 7.79 13.07
C ARG A 173 1.94 7.47 14.43
N VAL A 174 2.26 8.47 15.24
CA VAL A 174 2.79 8.27 16.60
C VAL A 174 1.80 7.44 17.43
N GLY A 175 2.28 6.32 17.98
CA GLY A 175 1.47 5.33 18.69
C GLY A 175 0.98 4.15 17.85
N ASP A 176 1.22 4.16 16.53
CA ASP A 176 0.99 2.99 15.66
C ASP A 176 2.23 2.07 15.68
N GLU A 177 2.33 1.23 16.72
CA GLU A 177 3.46 0.31 16.88
C GLU A 177 3.67 -0.65 15.71
N ARG A 178 2.61 -0.97 14.95
CA ARG A 178 2.73 -1.84 13.78
C ARG A 178 3.43 -1.12 12.66
N PHE A 179 3.00 0.09 12.35
CA PHE A 179 3.62 0.93 11.32
C PHE A 179 5.08 1.22 11.67
N ASP A 180 5.37 1.57 12.92
CA ASP A 180 6.72 1.86 13.40
C ASP A 180 7.67 0.66 13.20
N ARG A 181 7.28 -0.54 13.64
CA ARG A 181 8.08 -1.76 13.42
C ARG A 181 8.29 -2.08 11.93
N GLN A 182 7.27 -1.86 11.10
CA GLN A 182 7.36 -2.11 9.66
C GLN A 182 8.29 -1.10 8.98
N LEU A 183 8.22 0.17 9.37
CA LEU A 183 9.10 1.23 8.86
C LEU A 183 10.55 0.98 9.28
N ALA A 184 10.82 0.68 10.55
CA ALA A 184 12.14 0.33 11.03
C ALA A 184 12.73 -0.89 10.30
N ARG A 185 11.88 -1.91 9.99
CA ARG A 185 12.31 -3.06 9.20
C ARG A 185 12.66 -2.66 7.77
N LEU A 186 11.86 -1.83 7.11
CA LEU A 186 12.15 -1.32 5.77
C LEU A 186 13.48 -0.56 5.75
N GLN A 187 13.73 0.31 6.73
CA GLN A 187 14.98 1.05 6.86
C GLN A 187 16.19 0.11 6.91
N ARG A 188 16.14 -0.95 7.75
CA ARG A 188 17.24 -1.93 7.85
C ARG A 188 17.47 -2.75 6.59
N PHE A 189 16.43 -3.02 5.81
CA PHE A 189 16.56 -3.73 4.53
C PHE A 189 17.09 -2.83 3.42
N SER A 190 16.80 -1.53 3.51
CA SER A 190 17.19 -0.56 2.49
C SER A 190 18.66 -0.21 2.55
N VAL A 191 19.19 0.06 3.75
CA VAL A 191 20.54 0.64 3.90
C VAL A 191 21.32 -0.04 5.00
N ARG A 192 22.56 -0.42 4.71
CA ARG A 192 23.49 -0.91 5.73
C ARG A 192 23.88 0.23 6.69
N PRO A 193 24.04 -0.04 8.01
CA PRO A 193 24.26 0.99 9.02
C PRO A 193 25.37 2.01 8.67
N GLY A 194 26.54 1.54 8.21
CA GLY A 194 27.65 2.44 7.86
C GLY A 194 27.44 3.35 6.65
N ALA A 195 26.36 3.17 5.86
CA ALA A 195 26.06 4.03 4.72
C ALA A 195 25.07 5.16 5.07
N TYR A 196 24.36 5.09 6.22
CA TYR A 196 23.40 6.11 6.64
C TYR A 196 24.02 7.50 6.71
N GLY A 197 25.14 7.64 7.42
CA GLY A 197 25.80 8.91 7.58
C GLY A 197 26.24 9.52 6.24
N HIS A 198 26.69 8.69 5.30
CA HIS A 198 27.08 9.16 3.97
C HIS A 198 25.88 9.72 3.20
N PHE A 199 24.77 8.96 3.06
CA PHE A 199 23.61 9.41 2.33
C PHE A 199 22.94 10.63 2.99
N TYR A 200 22.85 10.65 4.33
CA TYR A 200 22.30 11.80 5.04
C TYR A 200 23.15 13.05 4.82
N ARG A 201 24.49 12.96 4.93
CA ARG A 201 25.39 14.07 4.66
C ARG A 201 25.23 14.58 3.24
N GLN A 202 25.23 13.66 2.26
CA GLN A 202 25.08 14.02 0.85
C GLN A 202 23.75 14.77 0.63
N THR A 203 22.65 14.30 1.25
CA THR A 203 21.35 14.99 1.19
C THR A 203 21.42 16.39 1.79
N MET A 204 22.04 16.55 2.95
CA MET A 204 22.14 17.84 3.63
C MET A 204 23.05 18.84 2.90
N GLU A 205 24.10 18.37 2.26
CA GLU A 205 25.03 19.17 1.46
C GLU A 205 24.49 19.49 0.05
N ALA A 206 23.38 18.87 -0.36
CA ALA A 206 22.83 19.08 -1.69
C ALA A 206 22.33 20.52 -1.89
N ASP A 207 22.76 21.11 -2.99
CA ASP A 207 22.29 22.40 -3.48
C ASP A 207 22.08 22.33 -5.01
N VAL A 208 20.80 22.36 -5.41
CA VAL A 208 20.38 22.36 -6.82
C VAL A 208 19.83 23.73 -7.24
N THR A 209 20.05 24.79 -6.47
CA THR A 209 19.57 26.13 -6.78
C THR A 209 19.97 26.57 -8.18
N GLY A 210 21.21 26.24 -8.60
CA GLY A 210 21.71 26.56 -9.94
C GLY A 210 21.09 25.71 -11.08
N VAL A 211 20.47 24.58 -10.75
CA VAL A 211 19.85 23.67 -11.72
C VAL A 211 18.40 24.09 -12.05
N LEU A 212 17.65 24.60 -11.06
CA LEU A 212 16.22 24.86 -11.18
C LEU A 212 15.83 25.77 -12.35
N PRO A 213 16.56 26.87 -12.67
CA PRO A 213 16.21 27.72 -13.80
C PRO A 213 16.38 27.04 -15.17
N SER A 214 17.09 25.93 -15.26
CA SER A 214 17.28 25.16 -16.51
C SER A 214 16.18 24.13 -16.77
N ILE A 215 15.34 23.81 -15.77
CA ILE A 215 14.22 22.87 -15.92
C ILE A 215 13.17 23.48 -16.85
N ARG A 216 12.88 22.77 -17.95
CA ARG A 216 11.88 23.15 -18.97
C ARG A 216 10.65 22.26 -18.93
N THR A 217 10.76 21.09 -18.30
CA THR A 217 9.71 20.10 -18.13
C THR A 217 8.57 20.69 -17.31
N PRO A 218 7.29 20.50 -17.69
CA PRO A 218 6.14 20.83 -16.85
C PRO A 218 6.32 20.28 -15.44
N THR A 219 6.25 21.14 -14.43
CA THR A 219 6.64 20.77 -13.05
C THR A 219 5.52 21.04 -12.06
N LEU A 220 5.25 20.05 -11.20
CA LEU A 220 4.41 20.14 -10.02
C LEU A 220 5.26 19.97 -8.77
N VAL A 221 5.18 20.89 -7.84
CA VAL A 221 5.82 20.80 -6.52
C VAL A 221 4.76 20.69 -5.44
N LEU A 222 4.90 19.71 -4.56
CA LEU A 222 3.94 19.38 -3.51
C LEU A 222 4.65 19.30 -2.16
N ASN A 223 4.01 19.81 -1.10
CA ASN A 223 4.47 19.61 0.27
C ASN A 223 3.31 19.80 1.25
N ARG A 224 3.39 19.15 2.42
CA ARG A 224 2.39 19.32 3.49
C ARG A 224 2.66 20.56 4.33
N VAL A 225 1.58 21.26 4.69
CA VAL A 225 1.67 22.55 5.42
C VAL A 225 2.33 22.43 6.80
N GLY A 226 2.18 21.28 7.45
CA GLY A 226 2.74 21.01 8.79
C GLY A 226 4.04 20.21 8.79
N ASN A 227 4.66 19.98 7.64
CA ASN A 227 5.93 19.24 7.56
C ASN A 227 7.05 20.01 8.26
N ARG A 228 7.61 19.42 9.33
CA ARG A 228 8.62 20.08 10.17
C ARG A 228 10.05 19.83 9.67
N ILE A 229 10.29 18.72 8.96
CA ILE A 229 11.62 18.41 8.39
C ILE A 229 11.88 19.31 7.20
N MET A 230 10.88 19.50 6.34
CA MET A 230 10.96 20.36 5.17
C MET A 230 9.81 21.39 5.21
N PRO A 231 10.04 22.59 5.73
CA PRO A 231 9.00 23.60 5.81
C PRO A 231 8.39 23.92 4.44
N VAL A 232 7.06 24.02 4.38
CA VAL A 232 6.29 24.20 3.14
C VAL A 232 6.73 25.41 2.31
N ASP A 233 7.18 26.48 2.96
CA ASP A 233 7.66 27.69 2.28
C ASP A 233 8.93 27.44 1.48
N ARG A 234 9.80 26.52 1.89
CA ARG A 234 10.99 26.13 1.12
C ARG A 234 10.64 25.46 -0.19
N SER A 235 9.61 24.61 -0.18
CA SER A 235 9.10 24.01 -1.42
C SER A 235 8.44 25.05 -2.33
N ARG A 236 7.76 26.04 -1.75
CA ARG A 236 7.19 27.17 -2.50
C ARG A 236 8.27 28.04 -3.15
N GLU A 237 9.33 28.35 -2.43
CA GLU A 237 10.50 29.10 -2.92
C GLU A 237 11.19 28.34 -4.07
N ALA A 238 11.40 27.04 -3.90
CA ALA A 238 11.99 26.19 -4.93
C ALA A 238 11.12 26.14 -6.19
N ALA A 239 9.80 25.98 -6.04
CA ALA A 239 8.87 26.01 -7.17
C ALA A 239 8.92 27.35 -7.94
N ALA A 240 9.03 28.47 -7.23
CA ALA A 240 9.14 29.80 -7.85
C ALA A 240 10.43 29.97 -8.68
N SER A 241 11.43 29.14 -8.46
CA SER A 241 12.70 29.13 -9.21
C SER A 241 12.63 28.29 -10.50
N ILE A 242 11.56 27.56 -10.74
CA ILE A 242 11.31 26.73 -11.93
C ILE A 242 10.25 27.42 -12.80
N ALA A 243 10.57 27.70 -14.06
CA ALA A 243 9.67 28.42 -14.95
C ALA A 243 8.37 27.64 -15.20
N GLY A 244 7.23 28.22 -14.85
CA GLY A 244 5.90 27.64 -15.06
C GLY A 244 5.55 26.50 -14.08
N ALA A 245 6.32 26.27 -13.03
CA ALA A 245 5.98 25.26 -12.04
C ALA A 245 4.71 25.62 -11.26
N ARG A 246 3.85 24.63 -11.05
CA ARG A 246 2.70 24.69 -10.16
C ARG A 246 3.14 24.24 -8.76
N PHE A 247 2.74 25.00 -7.73
CA PHE A 247 2.92 24.60 -6.34
C PHE A 247 1.58 24.30 -5.68
N VAL A 248 1.48 23.18 -4.95
CA VAL A 248 0.30 22.80 -4.16
C VAL A 248 0.71 22.49 -2.72
N ALA A 249 0.07 23.14 -1.78
CA ALA A 249 0.19 22.86 -0.35
C ALA A 249 -0.88 21.85 0.05
N LEU A 250 -0.46 20.67 0.47
CA LEU A 250 -1.34 19.59 0.94
C LEU A 250 -1.63 19.74 2.44
N SER A 251 -2.73 19.14 2.88
CA SER A 251 -3.02 19.00 4.30
C SER A 251 -2.03 18.04 4.97
N GLY A 252 -1.92 18.13 6.33
CA GLY A 252 -1.14 17.16 7.12
C GLY A 252 0.24 17.66 7.56
N THR A 253 0.95 16.75 8.23
CA THR A 253 2.21 17.02 8.94
C THR A 253 3.37 16.13 8.55
N ASP A 254 3.09 14.98 7.94
CA ASP A 254 4.07 13.93 7.71
C ASP A 254 5.05 14.26 6.59
N HIS A 255 6.28 13.83 6.79
CA HIS A 255 7.34 13.93 5.78
C HIS A 255 7.24 12.82 4.71
N LEU A 256 6.80 11.62 5.12
CA LEU A 256 6.67 10.47 4.23
C LEU A 256 5.44 10.58 3.32
N ALA A 257 5.59 10.34 2.03
CA ALA A 257 4.50 10.43 1.05
C ALA A 257 3.35 9.46 1.33
N PHE A 258 3.67 8.29 1.89
CA PHE A 258 2.75 7.16 2.07
C PHE A 258 2.16 7.02 3.48
N SER A 259 2.40 7.94 4.41
CA SER A 259 1.92 7.82 5.81
C SER A 259 0.61 8.55 6.07
N GLU A 260 0.35 9.65 5.38
CA GLU A 260 -0.83 10.50 5.56
C GLU A 260 -1.31 11.04 4.21
N GLY A 261 -2.64 11.17 4.02
CA GLY A 261 -3.23 11.86 2.86
C GLY A 261 -2.80 11.32 1.49
N ILE A 262 -2.64 10.00 1.36
CA ILE A 262 -2.18 9.34 0.11
C ILE A 262 -3.08 9.73 -1.06
N ASP A 263 -4.40 9.74 -0.86
CA ASP A 263 -5.35 10.02 -1.94
C ASP A 263 -5.24 11.46 -2.41
N GLU A 264 -5.18 12.43 -1.49
CA GLU A 264 -5.00 13.85 -1.84
C GLU A 264 -3.70 14.06 -2.64
N LEU A 265 -2.61 13.42 -2.22
CA LEU A 265 -1.32 13.49 -2.91
C LEU A 265 -1.41 12.91 -4.32
N VAL A 266 -1.95 11.69 -4.46
CA VAL A 266 -2.00 11.01 -5.77
C VAL A 266 -3.03 11.66 -6.68
N ASP A 267 -4.15 12.17 -6.17
CA ASP A 267 -5.14 12.90 -6.97
C ASP A 267 -4.56 14.18 -7.59
N GLU A 268 -3.72 14.92 -6.86
CA GLU A 268 -3.00 16.09 -7.41
C GLU A 268 -2.00 15.67 -8.51
N ILE A 269 -1.30 14.54 -8.30
CA ILE A 269 -0.38 13.98 -9.31
C ILE A 269 -1.17 13.54 -10.54
N GLU A 270 -2.29 12.82 -10.37
CA GLU A 270 -3.15 12.34 -11.44
C GLU A 270 -3.68 13.50 -12.28
N GLU A 271 -4.27 14.52 -11.63
CA GLU A 271 -4.78 15.72 -12.33
C GLU A 271 -3.68 16.41 -13.14
N PHE A 272 -2.47 16.50 -12.56
CA PHE A 272 -1.35 17.12 -13.26
C PHE A 272 -0.88 16.31 -14.47
N LEU A 273 -0.82 14.99 -14.37
CA LEU A 273 -0.31 14.12 -15.44
C LEU A 273 -1.33 13.84 -16.55
N THR A 274 -2.63 13.79 -16.20
CA THR A 274 -3.70 13.34 -17.10
C THR A 274 -4.68 14.45 -17.46
N GLY A 275 -4.69 15.55 -16.73
CA GLY A 275 -5.66 16.65 -16.86
C GLY A 275 -7.03 16.37 -16.24
N SER A 276 -7.21 15.24 -15.56
CA SER A 276 -8.46 14.85 -14.88
C SER A 276 -8.18 14.03 -13.63
N ARG A 277 -9.14 14.02 -12.70
CA ARG A 277 -9.17 13.08 -11.58
C ARG A 277 -10.18 12.00 -11.92
N THR A 278 -9.73 10.76 -12.08
CA THR A 278 -10.64 9.66 -12.40
C THR A 278 -11.36 9.12 -11.19
N GLY A 279 -10.89 9.43 -9.98
CA GLY A 279 -11.51 8.99 -8.74
C GLY A 279 -11.59 7.46 -8.59
N THR A 280 -10.83 6.72 -9.40
CA THR A 280 -10.70 5.27 -9.23
C THR A 280 -9.94 5.00 -7.94
N ASP A 281 -10.62 4.43 -6.97
CA ASP A 281 -10.03 3.94 -5.73
C ASP A 281 -9.51 2.50 -5.97
N PRO A 282 -8.18 2.30 -6.21
CA PRO A 282 -7.63 0.97 -6.50
C PRO A 282 -7.68 0.05 -5.28
N ASP A 283 -8.01 0.57 -4.11
CA ASP A 283 -8.23 -0.22 -2.91
C ASP A 283 -9.66 -0.73 -2.81
N ARG A 284 -10.54 -0.35 -3.75
CA ARG A 284 -11.88 -0.93 -3.87
C ARG A 284 -11.90 -2.05 -4.89
N ILE A 285 -12.26 -3.23 -4.41
CA ILE A 285 -12.41 -4.41 -5.24
C ILE A 285 -13.82 -4.98 -5.10
N LEU A 286 -14.35 -5.50 -6.20
CA LEU A 286 -15.57 -6.30 -6.16
C LEU A 286 -15.17 -7.72 -5.74
N THR A 287 -15.67 -8.17 -4.60
CA THR A 287 -15.37 -9.52 -4.08
C THR A 287 -16.60 -10.15 -3.44
N THR A 288 -16.57 -11.46 -3.27
CA THR A 288 -17.61 -12.20 -2.56
C THR A 288 -17.16 -12.53 -1.16
N LEU A 289 -17.96 -12.17 -0.20
CA LEU A 289 -17.71 -12.29 1.23
C LEU A 289 -18.53 -13.44 1.81
N LEU A 290 -17.88 -14.26 2.62
CA LEU A 290 -18.50 -15.32 3.41
C LEU A 290 -18.28 -15.04 4.88
N PHE A 291 -19.36 -14.93 5.63
CA PHE A 291 -19.35 -14.94 7.10
C PHE A 291 -19.96 -16.23 7.60
N THR A 292 -19.36 -16.81 8.62
CA THR A 292 -19.93 -17.94 9.36
C THR A 292 -19.85 -17.70 10.85
N ASP A 293 -20.74 -18.37 11.61
CA ASP A 293 -20.80 -18.25 13.06
C ASP A 293 -21.41 -19.54 13.64
N ILE A 294 -20.96 -20.00 14.82
CA ILE A 294 -21.50 -21.19 15.48
C ILE A 294 -22.86 -20.81 16.13
N ALA A 295 -23.90 -21.55 15.76
CA ALA A 295 -25.21 -21.32 16.36
C ALA A 295 -25.20 -21.66 17.85
N GLN A 296 -25.71 -20.74 18.69
CA GLN A 296 -25.81 -20.91 20.15
C GLN A 296 -24.45 -21.17 20.85
N SER A 297 -23.35 -20.64 20.32
CA SER A 297 -21.98 -20.86 20.83
C SER A 297 -21.83 -20.62 22.34
N THR A 298 -22.43 -19.54 22.88
CA THR A 298 -22.38 -19.22 24.32
C THR A 298 -23.05 -20.31 25.18
N GLN A 299 -24.16 -20.88 24.70
CA GLN A 299 -24.88 -21.94 25.43
C GLN A 299 -24.07 -23.26 25.37
N LEU A 300 -23.50 -23.57 24.21
CA LEU A 300 -22.65 -24.75 24.03
C LEU A 300 -21.38 -24.65 24.90
N ALA A 301 -20.72 -23.50 24.94
CA ALA A 301 -19.57 -23.25 25.80
C ALA A 301 -19.93 -23.45 27.29
N ALA A 302 -21.05 -22.89 27.73
CA ALA A 302 -21.51 -23.06 29.11
C ALA A 302 -21.84 -24.52 29.46
N ALA A 303 -22.39 -25.30 28.50
CA ALA A 303 -22.76 -26.70 28.72
C ALA A 303 -21.53 -27.65 28.67
N MET A 304 -20.54 -27.38 27.83
CA MET A 304 -19.37 -28.23 27.66
C MET A 304 -18.23 -27.92 28.63
N GLY A 305 -18.16 -26.67 29.14
CA GLY A 305 -17.06 -26.14 29.93
C GLY A 305 -15.85 -25.71 29.04
N ASP A 306 -15.03 -24.79 29.58
CA ASP A 306 -14.02 -24.03 28.81
C ASP A 306 -12.99 -24.91 28.10
N ARG A 307 -12.57 -26.02 28.72
CA ARG A 307 -11.55 -26.88 28.13
C ARG A 307 -12.07 -27.60 26.89
N ARG A 308 -13.24 -28.26 27.03
CA ARG A 308 -13.84 -29.01 25.91
C ARG A 308 -14.30 -28.08 24.80
N TRP A 309 -14.79 -26.90 25.16
CA TRP A 309 -15.17 -25.89 24.18
C TRP A 309 -13.99 -25.42 23.36
N ARG A 310 -12.82 -25.22 23.96
CA ARG A 310 -11.59 -24.86 23.26
C ARG A 310 -11.18 -25.94 22.27
N ASP A 311 -11.19 -27.21 22.69
CA ASP A 311 -10.85 -28.34 21.81
C ASP A 311 -11.82 -28.41 20.59
N VAL A 312 -13.11 -28.13 20.78
CA VAL A 312 -14.11 -28.05 19.69
C VAL A 312 -13.82 -26.86 18.77
N LEU A 313 -13.49 -25.70 19.30
CA LEU A 313 -13.12 -24.53 18.49
C LEU A 313 -11.85 -24.77 17.64
N ASP A 314 -10.84 -25.41 18.20
CA ASP A 314 -9.60 -25.73 17.47
C ASP A 314 -9.90 -26.66 16.30
N GLN A 315 -10.68 -27.70 16.51
CA GLN A 315 -11.10 -28.62 15.45
C GLN A 315 -12.01 -27.92 14.41
N HIS A 316 -12.95 -27.07 14.86
CA HIS A 316 -13.76 -26.26 13.96
C HIS A 316 -12.87 -25.38 13.07
N HIS A 317 -11.88 -24.70 13.62
CA HIS A 317 -10.97 -23.85 12.86
C HIS A 317 -10.19 -24.64 11.80
N GLU A 318 -9.74 -25.86 12.13
CA GLU A 318 -9.05 -26.75 11.17
C GLU A 318 -9.97 -27.14 10.01
N VAL A 319 -11.21 -27.55 10.32
CA VAL A 319 -12.21 -27.92 9.30
C VAL A 319 -12.55 -26.76 8.39
N MET A 320 -12.79 -25.57 8.97
CA MET A 320 -13.13 -24.38 8.21
C MET A 320 -12.01 -23.96 7.25
N ARG A 321 -10.77 -23.97 7.72
CA ARG A 321 -9.60 -23.65 6.88
C ARG A 321 -9.38 -24.67 5.77
N ALA A 322 -9.62 -25.95 6.04
CA ALA A 322 -9.52 -26.99 5.01
C ALA A 322 -10.53 -26.75 3.87
N GLU A 323 -11.78 -26.40 4.19
CA GLU A 323 -12.79 -26.09 3.17
C GLU A 323 -12.48 -24.75 2.45
N LEU A 324 -11.98 -23.72 3.15
CA LEU A 324 -11.53 -22.49 2.49
C LEU A 324 -10.45 -22.77 1.43
N VAL A 325 -9.43 -23.54 1.77
CA VAL A 325 -8.36 -23.92 0.82
C VAL A 325 -8.94 -24.70 -0.36
N ARG A 326 -9.83 -25.65 -0.10
CA ARG A 326 -10.45 -26.51 -1.13
C ARG A 326 -11.23 -25.70 -2.16
N PHE A 327 -11.90 -24.63 -1.77
CA PHE A 327 -12.72 -23.80 -2.66
C PHE A 327 -12.05 -22.50 -3.09
N GLY A 328 -10.76 -22.30 -2.74
CA GLY A 328 -9.99 -21.12 -3.12
C GLY A 328 -10.42 -19.85 -2.38
N GLY A 329 -10.91 -20.00 -1.14
CA GLY A 329 -11.24 -18.88 -0.25
C GLY A 329 -10.02 -18.36 0.51
N ARG A 330 -9.96 -17.05 0.71
CA ARG A 330 -8.95 -16.39 1.53
C ARG A 330 -9.56 -16.03 2.89
N GLU A 331 -9.00 -16.56 3.98
CA GLU A 331 -9.34 -16.13 5.34
C GLU A 331 -8.91 -14.65 5.50
N VAL A 332 -9.86 -13.80 5.88
CA VAL A 332 -9.63 -12.38 6.18
C VAL A 332 -9.41 -12.20 7.68
N SER A 333 -10.34 -12.72 8.49
CA SER A 333 -10.21 -12.73 9.94
C SER A 333 -11.02 -13.84 10.58
N THR A 334 -10.62 -14.22 11.80
CA THR A 334 -11.34 -15.16 12.66
C THR A 334 -11.51 -14.53 14.04
N THR A 335 -12.74 -14.44 14.52
CA THR A 335 -13.06 -13.82 15.82
C THR A 335 -13.86 -14.82 16.65
N GLY A 336 -13.16 -15.49 17.59
CA GLY A 336 -13.80 -16.52 18.41
C GLY A 336 -14.30 -17.70 17.58
N ASP A 337 -15.61 -17.85 17.44
CA ASP A 337 -16.31 -18.91 16.71
C ASP A 337 -16.73 -18.52 15.29
N GLY A 338 -16.47 -17.27 14.87
CA GLY A 338 -16.83 -16.73 13.56
C GLY A 338 -15.66 -16.68 12.58
N PHE A 339 -15.92 -16.98 11.31
CA PHE A 339 -14.98 -16.81 10.18
C PHE A 339 -15.47 -15.71 9.24
N PHE A 340 -14.53 -14.91 8.78
CA PHE A 340 -14.70 -13.98 7.68
C PHE A 340 -13.71 -14.34 6.56
N ALA A 341 -14.24 -14.66 5.39
CA ALA A 341 -13.46 -15.05 4.22
C ALA A 341 -13.90 -14.31 2.96
N ALA A 342 -13.00 -14.17 2.00
CA ALA A 342 -13.22 -13.56 0.70
C ALA A 342 -12.93 -14.54 -0.44
N PHE A 343 -13.67 -14.38 -1.56
CA PHE A 343 -13.57 -15.20 -2.75
C PHE A 343 -13.67 -14.35 -4.02
N ASP A 344 -12.89 -14.71 -5.03
CA ASP A 344 -12.97 -14.06 -6.34
C ASP A 344 -14.25 -14.44 -7.11
N ARG A 345 -14.82 -15.61 -6.82
CA ARG A 345 -16.01 -16.13 -7.52
C ARG A 345 -17.15 -16.44 -6.57
N PRO A 346 -18.35 -15.87 -6.78
CA PRO A 346 -19.53 -16.12 -5.95
C PRO A 346 -19.90 -17.59 -5.82
N VAL A 347 -19.77 -18.37 -6.90
CA VAL A 347 -20.08 -19.80 -6.89
C VAL A 347 -19.17 -20.58 -5.94
N SER A 348 -17.90 -20.21 -5.84
CA SER A 348 -16.93 -20.83 -4.92
C SER A 348 -17.29 -20.57 -3.47
N ALA A 349 -17.68 -19.33 -3.13
CA ALA A 349 -18.11 -18.95 -1.78
C ALA A 349 -19.34 -19.73 -1.34
N VAL A 350 -20.38 -19.81 -2.20
CA VAL A 350 -21.60 -20.53 -1.89
C VAL A 350 -21.34 -22.05 -1.73
N ARG A 351 -20.57 -22.66 -2.62
CA ARG A 351 -20.20 -24.08 -2.51
C ARG A 351 -19.34 -24.36 -1.28
N CYS A 352 -18.46 -23.47 -0.92
CA CYS A 352 -17.67 -23.56 0.31
C CYS A 352 -18.60 -23.53 1.55
N ALA A 353 -19.50 -22.58 1.62
CA ALA A 353 -20.48 -22.48 2.71
C ALA A 353 -21.33 -23.75 2.83
N LEU A 354 -21.84 -24.28 1.70
CA LEU A 354 -22.60 -25.54 1.67
C LEU A 354 -21.77 -26.77 2.10
N ALA A 355 -20.46 -26.79 1.85
CA ALA A 355 -19.57 -27.86 2.26
C ALA A 355 -19.19 -27.76 3.76
N MET A 356 -19.08 -26.56 4.29
CA MET A 356 -18.78 -26.30 5.71
C MET A 356 -19.87 -26.83 6.64
N VAL A 357 -21.16 -26.65 6.31
CA VAL A 357 -22.27 -27.07 7.15
C VAL A 357 -22.19 -28.58 7.53
N PRO A 358 -22.13 -29.54 6.61
CA PRO A 358 -22.02 -30.95 6.99
C PRO A 358 -20.65 -31.31 7.58
N ALA A 359 -19.58 -30.58 7.22
CA ALA A 359 -18.22 -30.86 7.71
C ALA A 359 -18.11 -30.64 9.23
N VAL A 360 -18.75 -29.62 9.76
CA VAL A 360 -18.72 -29.34 11.22
C VAL A 360 -19.75 -30.15 12.03
N SER A 361 -20.73 -30.78 11.39
CA SER A 361 -21.75 -31.57 12.07
C SER A 361 -21.18 -32.74 12.89
N SER A 362 -20.03 -33.28 12.46
CA SER A 362 -19.31 -34.35 13.18
C SER A 362 -18.76 -33.88 14.54
N LEU A 363 -18.58 -32.56 14.73
CA LEU A 363 -18.13 -31.95 15.98
C LEU A 363 -19.31 -31.70 16.97
N GLY A 364 -20.54 -32.01 16.56
CA GLY A 364 -21.75 -31.73 17.35
C GLY A 364 -22.13 -30.26 17.43
N ILE A 365 -21.71 -29.46 16.48
CA ILE A 365 -22.03 -28.05 16.35
C ILE A 365 -22.78 -27.76 15.04
N GLN A 366 -23.54 -26.68 15.04
CA GLN A 366 -24.23 -26.16 13.86
C GLN A 366 -23.70 -24.75 13.56
N ILE A 367 -23.57 -24.43 12.28
CA ILE A 367 -23.13 -23.08 11.86
C ILE A 367 -24.22 -22.37 11.07
N ARG A 368 -24.14 -21.05 11.07
CA ARG A 368 -24.86 -20.14 10.17
C ARG A 368 -23.88 -19.59 9.17
N ALA A 369 -24.31 -19.43 7.93
CA ALA A 369 -23.47 -18.85 6.90
C ALA A 369 -24.21 -17.77 6.10
N GLY A 370 -23.51 -16.69 5.76
CA GLY A 370 -24.02 -15.62 4.92
C GLY A 370 -23.04 -15.24 3.83
N VAL A 371 -23.53 -15.15 2.59
CA VAL A 371 -22.73 -14.80 1.43
C VAL A 371 -23.28 -13.54 0.78
N HIS A 372 -22.40 -12.57 0.52
CA HIS A 372 -22.72 -11.33 -0.19
C HIS A 372 -21.59 -10.98 -1.16
N THR A 373 -21.93 -10.42 -2.32
CA THR A 373 -20.96 -9.86 -3.26
C THR A 373 -21.17 -8.36 -3.33
N GLY A 374 -20.10 -7.63 -3.13
CA GLY A 374 -20.12 -6.18 -3.18
C GLY A 374 -18.71 -5.60 -3.23
N GLU A 375 -18.66 -4.31 -3.40
CA GLU A 375 -17.40 -3.56 -3.42
C GLU A 375 -16.91 -3.35 -1.99
N VAL A 376 -15.65 -3.71 -1.74
CA VAL A 376 -14.98 -3.59 -0.44
C VAL A 376 -13.73 -2.75 -0.56
N GLU A 377 -13.36 -2.09 0.51
CA GLU A 377 -12.10 -1.38 0.65
C GLU A 377 -11.03 -2.34 1.20
N VAL A 378 -9.89 -2.44 0.51
CA VAL A 378 -8.76 -3.27 0.93
C VAL A 378 -7.87 -2.46 1.87
N ARG A 379 -7.72 -2.92 3.12
CA ARG A 379 -6.88 -2.29 4.15
C ARG A 379 -5.78 -3.24 4.59
N GLY A 380 -4.72 -3.33 3.80
CA GLY A 380 -3.67 -4.33 4.01
C GLY A 380 -4.20 -5.75 3.81
N SER A 381 -4.19 -6.58 4.88
CA SER A 381 -4.79 -7.92 4.86
C SER A 381 -6.28 -7.94 5.19
N ASP A 382 -6.85 -6.81 5.63
CA ASP A 382 -8.24 -6.67 6.05
C ASP A 382 -9.13 -6.11 4.93
N LEU A 383 -10.45 -6.28 5.07
CA LEU A 383 -11.45 -5.77 4.15
C LEU A 383 -12.47 -4.93 4.94
N GLY A 384 -12.78 -3.73 4.42
CA GLY A 384 -13.73 -2.80 5.02
C GLY A 384 -14.87 -2.43 4.07
N GLY A 385 -15.76 -1.56 4.57
CA GLY A 385 -16.84 -1.00 3.77
C GLY A 385 -18.21 -1.61 4.01
N LEU A 386 -19.22 -1.04 3.34
CA LEU A 386 -20.62 -1.39 3.56
C LEU A 386 -20.93 -2.86 3.23
N ALA A 387 -20.30 -3.41 2.20
CA ALA A 387 -20.51 -4.80 1.79
C ALA A 387 -20.12 -5.81 2.89
N VAL A 388 -19.07 -5.51 3.68
CA VAL A 388 -18.66 -6.33 4.83
C VAL A 388 -19.77 -6.36 5.89
N HIS A 389 -20.32 -5.19 6.21
CA HIS A 389 -21.44 -5.10 7.16
C HIS A 389 -22.69 -5.84 6.66
N ILE A 390 -23.02 -5.73 5.37
CA ILE A 390 -24.16 -6.46 4.78
C ILE A 390 -23.93 -7.96 4.88
N ALA A 391 -22.76 -8.47 4.48
CA ALA A 391 -22.43 -9.90 4.54
C ALA A 391 -22.56 -10.47 5.96
N ALA A 392 -22.04 -9.75 6.97
CA ALA A 392 -22.17 -10.13 8.37
C ALA A 392 -23.66 -10.18 8.82
N ARG A 393 -24.51 -9.24 8.36
CA ARG A 393 -25.93 -9.24 8.68
C ARG A 393 -26.70 -10.35 7.96
N VAL A 394 -26.32 -10.68 6.72
CA VAL A 394 -26.87 -11.84 6.01
C VAL A 394 -26.61 -13.12 6.82
N ALA A 395 -25.36 -13.34 7.29
CA ALA A 395 -25.03 -14.48 8.14
C ALA A 395 -25.82 -14.50 9.46
N ALA A 396 -25.95 -13.35 10.12
CA ALA A 396 -26.71 -13.23 11.36
C ALA A 396 -28.21 -13.51 11.20
N SER A 397 -28.76 -13.38 9.99
CA SER A 397 -30.17 -13.65 9.67
C SER A 397 -30.42 -15.13 9.34
N ALA A 398 -29.36 -15.94 9.17
CA ALA A 398 -29.50 -17.36 8.88
C ALA A 398 -29.88 -18.17 10.12
N SER A 399 -30.70 -19.23 9.90
CA SER A 399 -30.96 -20.25 10.90
C SER A 399 -29.76 -21.21 11.06
N PRO A 400 -29.70 -22.02 12.12
CA PRO A 400 -28.70 -23.07 12.24
C PRO A 400 -28.70 -23.99 11.00
N ASP A 401 -27.50 -24.30 10.49
CA ASP A 401 -27.24 -25.08 9.28
C ASP A 401 -27.80 -24.48 7.98
N GLU A 402 -28.11 -23.20 7.99
CA GLU A 402 -28.60 -22.47 6.82
C GLU A 402 -27.49 -21.63 6.18
N VAL A 403 -27.47 -21.63 4.85
CA VAL A 403 -26.65 -20.72 4.03
C VAL A 403 -27.57 -19.68 3.39
N LEU A 404 -27.44 -18.43 3.79
CA LEU A 404 -28.18 -17.31 3.19
C LEU A 404 -27.30 -16.52 2.21
N THR A 405 -27.94 -15.99 1.18
CA THR A 405 -27.29 -15.08 0.22
C THR A 405 -28.13 -13.83 0.03
N SER A 406 -27.49 -12.73 -0.34
CA SER A 406 -28.18 -11.55 -0.87
C SER A 406 -28.69 -11.79 -2.31
N SER A 407 -29.63 -10.95 -2.77
CA SER A 407 -30.10 -10.96 -4.17
C SER A 407 -28.94 -10.82 -5.17
N THR A 408 -27.93 -10.01 -4.88
CA THR A 408 -26.75 -9.83 -5.73
C THR A 408 -26.06 -11.18 -6.02
N VAL A 409 -25.83 -12.00 -5.00
CA VAL A 409 -25.21 -13.33 -5.18
C VAL A 409 -26.11 -14.25 -5.99
N LYS A 410 -27.40 -14.31 -5.67
CA LYS A 410 -28.39 -15.12 -6.39
C LYS A 410 -28.42 -14.75 -7.88
N ASP A 411 -28.38 -13.46 -8.22
CA ASP A 411 -28.44 -13.00 -9.59
C ASP A 411 -27.13 -13.31 -10.37
N LEU A 412 -25.97 -13.19 -9.72
CA LEU A 412 -24.68 -13.58 -10.29
C LEU A 412 -24.55 -15.11 -10.51
N LEU A 413 -25.34 -15.91 -9.80
CA LEU A 413 -25.34 -17.37 -9.91
C LEU A 413 -26.43 -17.91 -10.84
N ALA A 414 -27.09 -17.08 -11.63
CA ALA A 414 -28.05 -17.53 -12.64
C ALA A 414 -27.38 -18.49 -13.63
N GLY A 415 -27.92 -19.69 -13.76
CA GLY A 415 -27.37 -20.75 -14.60
C GLY A 415 -26.26 -21.63 -13.97
N SER A 416 -25.92 -21.44 -12.70
CA SER A 416 -24.90 -22.23 -11.99
C SER A 416 -25.36 -23.60 -11.51
N GLY A 417 -26.67 -23.91 -11.60
CA GLY A 417 -27.28 -25.12 -11.07
C GLY A 417 -27.48 -25.09 -9.55
N ILE A 418 -27.38 -23.93 -8.94
CA ILE A 418 -27.65 -23.70 -7.51
C ILE A 418 -29.10 -23.22 -7.38
N ASP A 419 -29.88 -23.86 -6.49
CA ASP A 419 -31.26 -23.53 -6.23
C ASP A 419 -31.41 -22.63 -5.00
N PHE A 420 -32.36 -21.69 -5.09
CA PHE A 420 -32.57 -20.67 -4.08
C PHE A 420 -34.03 -20.63 -3.64
N LEU A 421 -34.25 -20.52 -2.33
CA LEU A 421 -35.57 -20.31 -1.71
C LEU A 421 -35.63 -18.87 -1.16
N ASP A 422 -36.65 -18.12 -1.57
CA ASP A 422 -36.86 -16.75 -1.11
C ASP A 422 -37.17 -16.72 0.41
N ARG A 423 -36.43 -15.86 1.13
CA ARG A 423 -36.59 -15.63 2.57
C ARG A 423 -37.18 -14.25 2.89
N GLY A 424 -37.62 -13.51 1.85
CA GLY A 424 -38.19 -12.18 1.99
C GLY A 424 -37.13 -11.08 2.19
N GLU A 425 -37.57 -9.97 2.77
CA GLU A 425 -36.79 -8.78 2.98
C GLU A 425 -36.69 -8.42 4.49
N PRO A 426 -35.89 -9.16 5.27
CA PRO A 426 -35.73 -8.81 6.68
C PRO A 426 -34.97 -7.47 6.81
N GLU A 427 -35.23 -6.75 7.89
CA GLU A 427 -34.47 -5.56 8.21
C GLU A 427 -33.04 -5.94 8.62
N LEU A 428 -32.04 -5.48 7.86
CA LEU A 428 -30.65 -5.66 8.19
C LEU A 428 -30.16 -4.45 9.01
N LYS A 429 -30.08 -4.60 10.32
CA LYS A 429 -29.75 -3.52 11.25
C LYS A 429 -28.42 -2.82 10.85
N GLY A 430 -28.51 -1.52 10.50
CA GLY A 430 -27.38 -0.69 10.13
C GLY A 430 -26.96 -0.79 8.66
N ALA A 431 -27.64 -1.58 7.82
CA ALA A 431 -27.49 -1.56 6.38
C ALA A 431 -28.57 -0.65 5.75
N PRO A 432 -28.23 0.28 4.86
CA PRO A 432 -29.22 1.10 4.19
C PRO A 432 -30.01 0.30 3.15
N GLY A 433 -31.30 0.63 2.99
CA GLY A 433 -32.19 0.01 2.00
C GLY A 433 -32.81 -1.32 2.41
N ALA A 434 -33.61 -1.90 1.51
CA ALA A 434 -34.24 -3.21 1.67
C ALA A 434 -33.39 -4.30 1.01
N TRP A 435 -33.14 -5.38 1.72
CA TRP A 435 -32.27 -6.47 1.27
C TRP A 435 -33.06 -7.78 1.19
N ARG A 436 -33.32 -8.25 -0.03
CA ARG A 436 -33.95 -9.54 -0.22
C ARG A 436 -32.95 -10.66 -0.06
N LEU A 437 -33.26 -11.63 0.78
CA LEU A 437 -32.40 -12.76 1.11
C LEU A 437 -32.94 -14.07 0.53
N TYR A 438 -32.04 -14.97 0.24
CA TYR A 438 -32.31 -16.26 -0.33
C TYR A 438 -31.56 -17.37 0.41
N ALA A 439 -32.24 -18.42 0.81
CA ALA A 439 -31.60 -19.61 1.32
C ALA A 439 -31.11 -20.50 0.15
N VAL A 440 -29.90 -20.99 0.24
CA VAL A 440 -29.35 -21.93 -0.73
C VAL A 440 -29.86 -23.31 -0.37
N THR A 441 -30.48 -24.00 -1.32
CA THR A 441 -31.10 -25.31 -1.09
C THR A 441 -30.35 -26.47 -1.74
N ARG A 442 -29.43 -26.18 -2.67
CA ARG A 442 -28.62 -27.21 -3.32
C ARG A 442 -27.34 -26.63 -3.95
#